data_ff1b4dfb8c36ad997a23651c8e3f7bec
#
_entry.id   ff1b4dfb8c36ad997a23651c8e3f7bec
#
_cell.length_a   1.000
_cell.length_b   1.000
_cell.length_c   1.000
_cell.angle_alpha   90.00
_cell.angle_beta   90.00
_cell.angle_gamma   90.00
#
_symmetry.space_group_name_H-M   'P 1'
#
loop_
_entity.id
_entity.type
_entity.pdbx_description
1 polymer ?
#
loop_
_entity_poly.entity_id
_entity_poly.type
_entity_poly.pdbx_seq_one_letter_code
_entity_poly.pdbx_strand_id
1 'polypeptide(L)'
;MAAPVTLGLEEEVFVCEPERPNLGSLSYLARLTWSDPKRHYARTASNWARGDDLKQGLMSCIEISTGVHDDPEQLVDDIAVRRRELADVVGARGLFVPLGHLLQNDAPTNVAALQFHVGSPDRERVYRNLAYALPLLAILAADSPGANGERFGQSFRMARGFAVGPLRDDPTLRFQDLIVSKRLGTVEVRVLDPVWDLSRVRVLARAIREIAALETDLPFDRDAYNELRGRVARYGWLPELEPVLERVSQVADIPRELLGRTAADDVWDLYESVGLVPTYSALDNAWRGGVFQPREVGPMHASVLRAIAGLAGYYVPKFPYVTWKYLKEK
;
A
#
# COMPACT_ATOMS: atom_id res chain seq x y z
N MET A 1 32.55 -6.95 -6.93
CA MET A 1 31.58 -6.16 -6.17
C MET A 1 30.20 -6.74 -6.47
N ALA A 2 29.43 -7.08 -5.45
CA ALA A 2 28.03 -7.46 -5.65
C ALA A 2 27.30 -6.29 -6.32
N ALA A 3 26.37 -6.61 -7.22
CA ALA A 3 25.54 -5.56 -7.83
C ALA A 3 24.72 -4.88 -6.73
N PRO A 4 24.58 -3.54 -6.77
CA PRO A 4 23.88 -2.80 -5.74
C PRO A 4 22.40 -3.22 -5.66
N VAL A 5 21.87 -3.25 -4.44
CA VAL A 5 20.43 -3.38 -4.20
C VAL A 5 19.76 -2.08 -4.62
N THR A 6 18.70 -2.19 -5.43
CA THR A 6 17.90 -1.03 -5.86
C THR A 6 16.47 -1.15 -5.35
N LEU A 7 15.82 -0.01 -5.12
CA LEU A 7 14.46 0.08 -4.63
C LEU A 7 13.58 0.87 -5.59
N GLY A 8 12.35 0.42 -5.77
CA GLY A 8 11.24 1.18 -6.33
C GLY A 8 10.05 1.10 -5.38
N LEU A 9 9.17 2.08 -5.43
CA LEU A 9 8.01 2.16 -4.53
C LEU A 9 6.76 2.44 -5.34
N GLU A 10 5.71 1.65 -5.09
CA GLU A 10 4.34 1.92 -5.54
C GLU A 10 3.49 2.18 -4.29
N GLU A 11 2.73 3.28 -4.30
CA GLU A 11 1.78 3.62 -3.26
C GLU A 11 0.38 3.70 -3.84
N GLU A 12 -0.53 2.96 -3.25
CA GLU A 12 -1.94 3.03 -3.53
C GLU A 12 -2.62 3.91 -2.47
N VAL A 13 -3.47 4.85 -2.89
CA VAL A 13 -4.20 5.74 -1.99
C VAL A 13 -5.65 5.89 -2.45
N PHE A 14 -6.59 5.82 -1.52
CA PHE A 14 -7.97 6.15 -1.83
C PHE A 14 -8.12 7.66 -2.00
N VAL A 15 -8.83 8.07 -3.06
CA VAL A 15 -9.31 9.44 -3.22
C VAL A 15 -10.81 9.40 -3.10
N CYS A 16 -11.36 9.80 -1.97
CA CYS A 16 -12.76 9.53 -1.68
C CYS A 16 -13.49 10.72 -1.04
N GLU A 17 -14.80 10.64 -1.15
CA GLU A 17 -15.73 11.27 -0.20
C GLU A 17 -16.02 10.23 0.88
N PRO A 18 -15.95 10.58 2.17
CA PRO A 18 -16.17 9.60 3.24
C PRO A 18 -17.52 8.89 3.16
N GLU A 19 -18.56 9.58 2.69
CA GLU A 19 -19.90 9.02 2.55
C GLU A 19 -20.09 8.17 1.27
N ARG A 20 -19.25 8.40 0.24
CA ARG A 20 -19.35 7.73 -1.07
C ARG A 20 -17.97 7.45 -1.67
N PRO A 21 -17.16 6.63 -1.01
CA PRO A 21 -15.76 6.44 -1.40
C PRO A 21 -15.59 5.92 -2.84
N ASN A 22 -16.53 5.12 -3.33
CA ASN A 22 -16.46 4.51 -4.66
C ASN A 22 -16.58 5.50 -5.81
N LEU A 23 -17.38 6.56 -5.63
CA LEU A 23 -17.58 7.57 -6.67
C LEU A 23 -16.46 8.60 -6.67
N GLY A 24 -15.82 8.84 -5.52
CA GLY A 24 -14.73 9.79 -5.38
C GLY A 24 -13.57 9.46 -6.29
N SER A 25 -12.93 8.32 -6.09
CA SER A 25 -11.75 7.89 -6.86
C SER A 25 -12.02 7.87 -8.37
N LEU A 26 -13.19 7.37 -8.80
CA LEU A 26 -13.56 7.34 -10.22
C LEU A 26 -13.75 8.74 -10.82
N SER A 27 -14.29 9.68 -10.05
CA SER A 27 -14.48 11.07 -10.49
C SER A 27 -13.14 11.78 -10.75
N TYR A 28 -12.11 11.45 -9.96
CA TYR A 28 -10.76 12.00 -10.14
C TYR A 28 -9.97 11.29 -11.24
N LEU A 29 -10.30 10.03 -11.54
CA LEU A 29 -9.66 9.28 -12.61
C LEU A 29 -9.74 9.98 -13.96
N ALA A 30 -10.91 10.57 -14.30
CA ALA A 30 -11.06 11.37 -15.51
C ALA A 30 -10.10 12.55 -15.54
N ARG A 31 -10.01 13.27 -14.42
CA ARG A 31 -9.14 14.44 -14.31
C ARG A 31 -7.67 14.06 -14.44
N LEU A 32 -7.24 12.98 -13.80
CA LEU A 32 -5.87 12.46 -13.92
C LEU A 32 -5.55 12.07 -15.37
N THR A 33 -6.46 11.38 -16.05
CA THR A 33 -6.28 10.94 -17.44
C THR A 33 -6.16 12.13 -18.39
N TRP A 34 -6.90 13.22 -18.17
CA TRP A 34 -6.94 14.37 -19.05
C TRP A 34 -5.90 15.44 -18.72
N SER A 35 -5.49 15.58 -17.47
CA SER A 35 -4.48 16.57 -17.07
C SER A 35 -3.08 16.20 -17.57
N ASP A 36 -2.77 14.91 -17.64
CA ASP A 36 -1.50 14.45 -18.16
C ASP A 36 -1.54 12.96 -18.59
N PRO A 37 -1.96 12.70 -19.85
CA PRO A 37 -2.07 11.33 -20.37
C PRO A 37 -0.71 10.62 -20.48
N LYS A 38 0.40 11.35 -20.39
CA LYS A 38 1.78 10.80 -20.46
C LYS A 38 2.37 10.47 -19.09
N ARG A 39 1.73 10.88 -18.01
CA ARG A 39 2.20 10.55 -16.66
C ARG A 39 1.94 9.08 -16.33
N HIS A 40 2.95 8.26 -16.53
CA HIS A 40 2.89 6.81 -16.34
C HIS A 40 2.88 6.39 -14.86
N TYR A 41 2.98 7.32 -13.92
CA TYR A 41 3.08 7.04 -12.49
C TYR A 41 1.77 7.22 -11.70
N ALA A 42 0.74 7.81 -12.26
CA ALA A 42 -0.58 7.84 -11.64
C ALA A 42 -1.49 6.81 -12.33
N ARG A 43 -1.70 5.68 -11.69
CA ARG A 43 -2.54 4.60 -12.20
C ARG A 43 -3.67 4.36 -11.21
N THR A 44 -4.77 3.79 -11.67
CA THR A 44 -5.72 3.16 -10.78
C THR A 44 -5.32 1.72 -10.56
N ALA A 45 -5.10 1.34 -9.31
CA ALA A 45 -5.16 -0.04 -8.91
C ALA A 45 -6.63 -0.48 -9.00
N SER A 46 -7.08 -0.88 -10.16
CA SER A 46 -8.35 -1.54 -10.30
C SER A 46 -8.10 -3.03 -10.22
N ASN A 47 -8.42 -3.63 -9.10
CA ASN A 47 -8.74 -5.04 -9.09
C ASN A 47 -10.01 -5.22 -9.93
N TRP A 48 -9.85 -5.31 -11.25
CA TRP A 48 -10.91 -5.82 -12.09
C TRP A 48 -11.23 -7.21 -11.58
N ALA A 49 -12.21 -7.22 -10.73
CA ALA A 49 -12.68 -8.40 -10.08
C ALA A 49 -13.01 -9.45 -11.11
N ARG A 50 -12.63 -10.61 -10.80
CA ARG A 50 -13.00 -11.80 -11.53
C ARG A 50 -14.37 -12.22 -11.02
N GLY A 51 -15.35 -12.24 -11.90
CA GLY A 51 -16.68 -12.76 -11.60
C GLY A 51 -17.61 -11.79 -10.88
N ASP A 52 -18.36 -12.29 -9.89
CA ASP A 52 -19.46 -11.60 -9.22
C ASP A 52 -19.08 -10.30 -8.46
N ASP A 53 -17.79 -10.03 -8.32
CA ASP A 53 -17.25 -8.87 -7.62
C ASP A 53 -17.13 -7.60 -8.47
N LEU A 54 -17.75 -7.53 -9.65
CA LEU A 54 -17.63 -6.36 -10.52
C LEU A 54 -18.09 -5.06 -9.82
N LYS A 55 -19.05 -5.13 -8.91
CA LYS A 55 -19.50 -3.99 -8.11
C LYS A 55 -18.47 -3.57 -7.05
N GLN A 56 -17.71 -4.52 -6.52
CA GLN A 56 -16.67 -4.30 -5.52
C GLN A 56 -15.34 -3.91 -6.18
N GLY A 57 -15.06 -4.42 -7.37
CA GLY A 57 -13.88 -4.10 -8.16
C GLY A 57 -13.83 -2.68 -8.74
N LEU A 58 -14.92 -1.92 -8.62
CA LEU A 58 -14.98 -0.49 -8.97
C LEU A 58 -14.42 0.42 -7.86
N MET A 59 -14.08 -0.11 -6.70
CA MET A 59 -13.38 0.60 -5.64
C MET A 59 -11.90 0.66 -6.01
N SER A 60 -11.49 1.74 -6.62
CA SER A 60 -10.12 1.91 -7.07
C SER A 60 -9.37 2.90 -6.21
N CYS A 61 -8.20 2.48 -5.77
CA CYS A 61 -7.15 3.39 -5.32
C CYS A 61 -6.50 4.05 -6.54
N ILE A 62 -5.90 5.18 -6.32
CA ILE A 62 -4.95 5.74 -7.27
C ILE A 62 -3.57 5.25 -6.85
N GLU A 63 -2.83 4.69 -7.79
CA GLU A 63 -1.47 4.22 -7.60
C GLU A 63 -0.50 5.27 -8.16
N ILE A 64 0.48 5.64 -7.35
CA ILE A 64 1.64 6.43 -7.76
C ILE A 64 2.90 5.60 -7.60
N SER A 65 3.87 5.78 -8.50
CA SER A 65 5.12 5.02 -8.46
C SER A 65 6.34 5.93 -8.63
N THR A 66 7.41 5.59 -7.93
CA THR A 66 8.72 6.25 -8.04
C THR A 66 9.52 5.73 -9.22
N GLY A 67 10.65 6.37 -9.49
CA GLY A 67 11.77 5.78 -10.21
C GLY A 67 12.44 4.65 -9.40
N VAL A 68 13.54 4.14 -9.96
CA VAL A 68 14.41 3.16 -9.29
C VAL A 68 15.60 3.90 -8.67
N HIS A 69 15.86 3.66 -7.38
CA HIS A 69 16.88 4.31 -6.59
C HIS A 69 17.74 3.28 -5.85
N ASP A 70 19.00 3.58 -5.65
CA ASP A 70 19.93 2.82 -4.78
C ASP A 70 20.04 3.44 -3.38
N ASP A 71 19.55 4.68 -3.23
CA ASP A 71 19.51 5.43 -1.97
C ASP A 71 18.06 5.53 -1.46
N PRO A 72 17.76 4.99 -0.25
CA PRO A 72 16.45 5.11 0.38
C PRO A 72 15.95 6.56 0.57
N GLU A 73 16.87 7.52 0.78
CA GLU A 73 16.47 8.92 0.94
C GLU A 73 15.93 9.49 -0.37
N GLN A 74 16.60 9.22 -1.48
CA GLN A 74 16.13 9.65 -2.80
C GLN A 74 14.80 8.98 -3.18
N LEU A 75 14.57 7.72 -2.78
CA LEU A 75 13.30 7.05 -2.96
C LEU A 75 12.17 7.77 -2.22
N VAL A 76 12.40 8.16 -0.96
CA VAL A 76 11.41 8.87 -0.13
C VAL A 76 11.17 10.28 -0.65
N ASP A 77 12.19 10.95 -1.12
CA ASP A 77 12.04 12.27 -1.74
C ASP A 77 11.22 12.19 -3.04
N ASP A 78 11.44 11.14 -3.85
CA ASP A 78 10.67 10.92 -5.09
C ASP A 78 9.19 10.65 -4.78
N ILE A 79 8.86 9.76 -3.83
CA ILE A 79 7.45 9.53 -3.47
C ILE A 79 6.78 10.80 -2.90
N ALA A 80 7.50 11.62 -2.15
CA ALA A 80 7.01 12.90 -1.66
C ALA A 80 6.69 13.88 -2.82
N VAL A 81 7.51 13.88 -3.87
CA VAL A 81 7.22 14.64 -5.10
C VAL A 81 5.94 14.11 -5.77
N ARG A 82 5.82 12.77 -5.94
CA ARG A 82 4.64 12.14 -6.55
C ARG A 82 3.35 12.44 -5.79
N ARG A 83 3.40 12.42 -4.45
CA ARG A 83 2.27 12.81 -3.59
C ARG A 83 1.82 14.25 -3.88
N ARG A 84 2.77 15.21 -3.95
CA ARG A 84 2.44 16.61 -4.28
C ARG A 84 1.83 16.76 -5.67
N GLU A 85 2.40 16.11 -6.68
CA GLU A 85 1.88 16.14 -8.05
C GLU A 85 0.44 15.60 -8.13
N LEU A 86 0.16 14.48 -7.43
CA LEU A 86 -1.18 13.93 -7.35
C LEU A 86 -2.13 14.88 -6.60
N ALA A 87 -1.66 15.48 -5.50
CA ALA A 87 -2.43 16.44 -4.71
C ALA A 87 -2.83 17.67 -5.54
N ASP A 88 -1.93 18.18 -6.37
CA ASP A 88 -2.19 19.31 -7.27
C ASP A 88 -3.28 18.97 -8.31
N VAL A 89 -3.24 17.76 -8.87
CA VAL A 89 -4.26 17.31 -9.83
C VAL A 89 -5.62 17.12 -9.17
N VAL A 90 -5.68 16.51 -7.99
CA VAL A 90 -6.93 16.26 -7.26
C VAL A 90 -7.48 17.57 -6.70
N GLY A 91 -6.60 18.47 -6.24
CA GLY A 91 -6.97 19.74 -5.62
C GLY A 91 -7.56 19.57 -4.22
N ALA A 92 -8.21 20.63 -3.71
CA ALA A 92 -8.69 20.68 -2.32
C ALA A 92 -9.98 19.89 -2.05
N ARG A 93 -10.67 19.43 -3.09
CA ARG A 93 -12.01 18.82 -2.97
C ARG A 93 -12.01 17.31 -2.76
N GLY A 94 -10.89 16.61 -2.96
CA GLY A 94 -10.76 15.20 -2.70
C GLY A 94 -9.99 14.95 -1.41
N LEU A 95 -10.39 13.94 -0.66
CA LEU A 95 -9.62 13.45 0.49
C LEU A 95 -8.76 12.27 0.06
N PHE A 96 -7.47 12.36 0.32
CA PHE A 96 -6.59 11.22 0.28
C PHE A 96 -6.72 10.43 1.59
N VAL A 97 -7.01 9.14 1.45
CA VAL A 97 -7.11 8.24 2.60
C VAL A 97 -6.10 7.12 2.42
N PRO A 98 -4.87 7.33 2.92
CA PRO A 98 -3.79 6.36 2.87
C PRO A 98 -3.94 5.33 4.00
N LEU A 99 -4.96 4.50 3.91
CA LEU A 99 -5.21 3.38 4.82
C LEU A 99 -5.18 2.08 4.04
N GLY A 100 -4.69 1.03 4.65
CA GLY A 100 -4.73 -0.32 4.06
C GLY A 100 -6.15 -0.79 3.81
N HIS A 101 -7.13 -0.31 4.57
CA HIS A 101 -8.56 -0.57 4.41
C HIS A 101 -9.39 0.61 4.94
N LEU A 102 -10.50 0.95 4.27
CA LEU A 102 -11.39 2.03 4.71
C LEU A 102 -12.19 1.62 5.95
N LEU A 103 -12.31 2.53 6.93
CA LEU A 103 -12.93 2.25 8.22
C LEU A 103 -14.42 1.92 8.16
N GLN A 104 -15.15 2.46 7.17
CA GLN A 104 -16.61 2.36 7.08
C GLN A 104 -17.12 1.16 6.27
N ASN A 105 -16.28 0.31 5.75
CA ASN A 105 -16.73 -0.87 5.01
C ASN A 105 -15.86 -2.10 5.29
N ASP A 106 -16.28 -3.27 4.80
CA ASP A 106 -15.60 -4.54 4.97
C ASP A 106 -15.31 -5.28 3.66
N ALA A 107 -15.52 -4.62 2.53
CA ALA A 107 -15.31 -5.24 1.23
C ALA A 107 -13.84 -5.69 1.09
N PRO A 108 -13.57 -6.98 0.89
CA PRO A 108 -12.19 -7.49 0.87
C PRO A 108 -11.35 -6.97 -0.31
N THR A 109 -11.99 -6.38 -1.30
CA THR A 109 -11.35 -5.74 -2.45
C THR A 109 -11.05 -4.26 -2.23
N ASN A 110 -11.51 -3.71 -1.09
CA ASN A 110 -11.34 -2.31 -0.73
C ASN A 110 -10.05 -2.10 0.04
N VAL A 111 -8.94 -2.39 -0.60
CA VAL A 111 -7.60 -2.38 -0.01
C VAL A 111 -6.67 -1.47 -0.81
N ALA A 112 -5.76 -0.83 -0.10
CA ALA A 112 -4.64 -0.08 -0.65
C ALA A 112 -3.34 -0.57 -0.02
N ALA A 113 -2.21 -0.39 -0.69
CA ALA A 113 -0.92 -0.92 -0.29
C ALA A 113 0.21 0.09 -0.50
N LEU A 114 1.27 -0.10 0.29
CA LEU A 114 2.60 0.37 0.00
C LEU A 114 3.43 -0.83 -0.49
N GLN A 115 3.95 -0.78 -1.71
CA GLN A 115 4.63 -1.92 -2.33
C GLN A 115 6.07 -1.53 -2.69
N PHE A 116 7.04 -2.26 -2.10
CA PHE A 116 8.45 -2.05 -2.41
C PHE A 116 8.92 -3.09 -3.41
N HIS A 117 9.55 -2.63 -4.49
CA HIS A 117 10.22 -3.46 -5.48
C HIS A 117 11.72 -3.45 -5.21
N VAL A 118 12.28 -4.60 -4.89
CA VAL A 118 13.70 -4.75 -4.56
C VAL A 118 14.41 -5.44 -5.71
N GLY A 119 15.28 -4.69 -6.41
CA GLY A 119 16.15 -5.20 -7.45
C GLY A 119 17.44 -5.77 -6.87
N SER A 120 17.76 -7.02 -7.20
CA SER A 120 18.99 -7.70 -6.80
C SER A 120 19.30 -8.85 -7.76
N PRO A 121 20.60 -9.17 -8.00
CA PRO A 121 20.97 -10.36 -8.75
C PRO A 121 20.60 -11.67 -8.02
N ASP A 122 20.59 -11.67 -6.69
CA ASP A 122 20.24 -12.82 -5.85
C ASP A 122 18.85 -12.61 -5.22
N ARG A 123 17.82 -12.80 -6.04
CA ARG A 123 16.43 -12.62 -5.63
C ARG A 123 15.95 -13.66 -4.63
N GLU A 124 16.53 -14.86 -4.65
CA GLU A 124 16.13 -15.93 -3.75
C GLU A 124 16.56 -15.63 -2.31
N ARG A 125 17.80 -15.19 -2.12
CA ARG A 125 18.29 -14.73 -0.81
C ARG A 125 17.51 -13.52 -0.32
N VAL A 126 17.33 -12.50 -1.18
CA VAL A 126 16.54 -11.30 -0.84
C VAL A 126 15.12 -11.68 -0.43
N TYR A 127 14.48 -12.61 -1.15
CA TYR A 127 13.15 -13.09 -0.79
C TYR A 127 13.13 -13.72 0.60
N ARG A 128 14.08 -14.62 0.92
CA ARG A 128 14.15 -15.27 2.25
C ARG A 128 14.41 -14.26 3.36
N ASN A 129 15.35 -13.33 3.15
CA ASN A 129 15.71 -12.33 4.14
C ASN A 129 14.55 -11.36 4.43
N LEU A 130 13.88 -10.87 3.39
CA LEU A 130 12.69 -10.03 3.57
C LEU A 130 11.54 -10.80 4.20
N ALA A 131 11.31 -12.06 3.81
CA ALA A 131 10.26 -12.90 4.40
C ALA A 131 10.46 -13.10 5.91
N TYR A 132 11.71 -13.28 6.36
CA TYR A 132 12.04 -13.36 7.79
C TYR A 132 11.66 -12.09 8.56
N ALA A 133 11.95 -10.91 7.99
CA ALA A 133 11.70 -9.62 8.63
C ALA A 133 10.26 -9.10 8.41
N LEU A 134 9.50 -9.74 7.54
CA LEU A 134 8.19 -9.24 7.08
C LEU A 134 7.20 -8.91 8.20
N PRO A 135 7.11 -9.66 9.33
CA PRO A 135 6.24 -9.31 10.44
C PRO A 135 6.58 -7.96 11.08
N LEU A 136 7.87 -7.62 11.22
CA LEU A 136 8.31 -6.32 11.74
C LEU A 136 7.97 -5.19 10.77
N LEU A 137 8.26 -5.39 9.47
CA LEU A 137 7.97 -4.41 8.43
C LEU A 137 6.45 -4.14 8.36
N ALA A 138 5.63 -5.18 8.52
CA ALA A 138 4.18 -5.04 8.52
C ALA A 138 3.67 -4.22 9.72
N ILE A 139 4.25 -4.37 10.92
CA ILE A 139 3.90 -3.54 12.08
C ILE A 139 4.26 -2.07 11.85
N LEU A 140 5.45 -1.80 11.29
CA LEU A 140 5.89 -0.44 10.98
C LEU A 140 4.92 0.29 10.02
N ALA A 141 4.26 -0.47 9.14
CA ALA A 141 3.31 0.06 8.16
C ALA A 141 1.84 -0.06 8.59
N ALA A 142 1.54 -0.72 9.71
CA ALA A 142 0.15 -1.00 10.10
C ALA A 142 -0.64 0.29 10.35
N ASP A 143 -1.70 0.50 9.54
CA ASP A 143 -2.56 1.69 9.62
C ASP A 143 -4.04 1.44 9.33
N SER A 144 -4.46 0.17 9.18
CA SER A 144 -5.85 -0.18 8.92
C SER A 144 -6.53 -0.87 10.12
N PRO A 145 -6.87 -0.08 11.18
CA PRO A 145 -7.25 -0.61 12.49
C PRO A 145 -8.61 -1.28 12.51
N GLY A 146 -9.47 -1.07 11.52
CA GLY A 146 -10.85 -1.55 11.59
C GLY A 146 -11.56 -1.65 10.25
N ALA A 147 -12.81 -2.14 10.33
CA ALA A 147 -13.74 -2.25 9.23
C ALA A 147 -15.18 -2.11 9.77
N ASN A 148 -16.12 -1.63 8.94
CA ASN A 148 -17.52 -1.40 9.32
C ASN A 148 -17.72 -0.54 10.59
N GLY A 149 -16.79 0.36 10.89
CA GLY A 149 -16.81 1.15 12.10
C GLY A 149 -16.42 0.41 13.38
N GLU A 150 -15.94 -0.83 13.28
CA GLU A 150 -15.50 -1.65 14.40
C GLU A 150 -13.98 -1.83 14.39
N ARG A 151 -13.37 -1.82 15.59
CA ARG A 151 -11.93 -2.05 15.73
C ARG A 151 -11.61 -3.53 15.50
N PHE A 152 -10.72 -3.77 14.52
CA PHE A 152 -10.14 -5.08 14.30
C PHE A 152 -8.83 -5.26 15.10
N GLY A 153 -7.88 -4.35 14.93
CA GLY A 153 -6.54 -4.46 15.52
C GLY A 153 -5.58 -3.48 14.90
N GLN A 154 -4.52 -3.99 14.26
CA GLN A 154 -3.46 -3.16 13.67
C GLN A 154 -3.56 -3.05 12.14
N SER A 155 -3.85 -4.17 11.46
CA SER A 155 -4.04 -4.17 10.01
C SER A 155 -5.13 -5.16 9.60
N PHE A 156 -6.32 -4.64 9.35
CA PHE A 156 -7.43 -5.43 8.77
C PHE A 156 -7.07 -5.94 7.38
N ARG A 157 -6.37 -5.13 6.58
CA ARG A 157 -5.89 -5.53 5.26
C ARG A 157 -4.93 -6.72 5.33
N MET A 158 -3.94 -6.71 6.23
CA MET A 158 -3.03 -7.84 6.44
C MET A 158 -3.79 -9.10 6.83
N ALA A 159 -4.79 -8.99 7.71
CA ALA A 159 -5.61 -10.14 8.09
C ALA A 159 -6.38 -10.76 6.92
N ARG A 160 -6.71 -9.95 5.90
CA ARG A 160 -7.36 -10.38 4.66
C ARG A 160 -6.39 -10.76 3.55
N GLY A 161 -5.09 -10.50 3.72
CA GLY A 161 -4.03 -10.87 2.78
C GLY A 161 -3.77 -12.38 2.76
N PHE A 162 -2.89 -12.81 1.86
CA PHE A 162 -2.85 -14.20 1.41
C PHE A 162 -1.63 -15.00 1.90
N ALA A 163 -0.80 -14.49 2.74
CA ALA A 163 0.36 -15.25 3.20
C ALA A 163 1.56 -15.29 2.23
N VAL A 164 2.62 -15.97 2.65
CA VAL A 164 3.84 -16.20 1.88
C VAL A 164 3.86 -17.67 1.40
N GLY A 165 4.32 -17.88 0.20
CA GLY A 165 4.44 -19.24 -0.34
C GLY A 165 4.73 -19.27 -1.83
N PRO A 166 4.88 -20.47 -2.42
CA PRO A 166 5.01 -20.59 -3.86
C PRO A 166 3.77 -20.01 -4.54
N LEU A 167 4.00 -19.29 -5.64
CA LEU A 167 2.90 -18.89 -6.51
C LEU A 167 2.16 -20.17 -6.93
N ARG A 168 0.95 -20.33 -6.44
CA ARG A 168 0.07 -21.37 -6.96
C ARG A 168 -0.33 -20.98 -8.38
N ASP A 169 -0.60 -21.95 -9.22
CA ASP A 169 -1.13 -21.73 -10.58
C ASP A 169 -2.51 -21.07 -10.57
N ASP A 170 -3.12 -20.97 -9.38
CA ASP A 170 -4.39 -20.26 -9.18
C ASP A 170 -4.20 -18.76 -9.40
N PRO A 171 -4.79 -18.22 -10.47
CA PRO A 171 -4.70 -16.80 -10.78
C PRO A 171 -5.40 -15.89 -9.75
N THR A 172 -6.19 -16.42 -8.82
CA THR A 172 -6.83 -15.66 -7.74
C THR A 172 -5.85 -15.33 -6.62
N LEU A 173 -4.71 -16.04 -6.53
CA LEU A 173 -3.69 -15.88 -5.50
C LEU A 173 -2.60 -14.85 -5.86
N ARG A 174 -2.95 -13.77 -6.55
CA ARG A 174 -2.03 -12.66 -6.86
C ARG A 174 -1.71 -11.76 -5.65
N PHE A 175 -2.34 -11.99 -4.51
CA PHE A 175 -2.22 -11.14 -3.34
C PHE A 175 -1.38 -11.78 -2.24
N GLN A 176 -0.23 -12.31 -2.59
CA GLN A 176 0.74 -12.78 -1.60
C GLN A 176 1.43 -11.60 -0.92
N ASP A 177 1.81 -11.76 0.34
CA ASP A 177 2.50 -10.74 1.14
C ASP A 177 3.88 -10.38 0.58
N LEU A 178 4.52 -11.34 -0.11
CA LEU A 178 5.81 -11.20 -0.77
C LEU A 178 5.84 -12.07 -2.03
N ILE A 179 6.29 -11.51 -3.15
CA ILE A 179 6.39 -12.24 -4.42
C ILE A 179 7.70 -11.94 -5.14
N VAL A 180 8.06 -12.83 -6.09
CA VAL A 180 9.02 -12.50 -7.13
C VAL A 180 8.26 -12.04 -8.37
N SER A 181 8.36 -10.75 -8.68
CA SER A 181 7.72 -10.15 -9.85
C SER A 181 8.42 -10.61 -11.12
N LYS A 182 7.76 -11.50 -11.89
CA LYS A 182 8.30 -11.98 -13.17
C LYS A 182 8.47 -10.85 -14.19
N ARG A 183 7.60 -9.86 -14.14
CA ARG A 183 7.59 -8.73 -15.08
C ARG A 183 8.78 -7.78 -14.87
N LEU A 184 9.08 -7.46 -13.60
CA LEU A 184 10.11 -6.49 -13.25
C LEU A 184 11.43 -7.16 -12.84
N GLY A 185 11.42 -8.46 -12.57
CA GLY A 185 12.60 -9.18 -12.07
C GLY A 185 13.01 -8.79 -10.66
N THR A 186 12.07 -8.28 -9.85
CA THR A 186 12.28 -7.79 -8.48
C THR A 186 11.63 -8.71 -7.47
N VAL A 187 12.07 -8.63 -6.22
CA VAL A 187 11.28 -9.09 -5.06
C VAL A 187 10.35 -7.96 -4.67
N GLU A 188 9.05 -8.25 -4.53
CA GLU A 188 8.02 -7.25 -4.26
C GLU A 188 7.38 -7.52 -2.91
N VAL A 189 7.56 -6.58 -1.97
CA VAL A 189 6.93 -6.57 -0.64
C VAL A 189 5.56 -5.92 -0.78
N ARG A 190 4.49 -6.66 -0.50
CA ARG A 190 3.10 -6.26 -0.76
C ARG A 190 2.22 -6.15 0.48
N VAL A 191 2.68 -6.67 1.62
CA VAL A 191 1.89 -6.75 2.85
C VAL A 191 1.65 -5.40 3.51
N LEU A 192 2.46 -4.39 3.19
CA LEU A 192 2.47 -3.11 3.89
C LEU A 192 1.21 -2.29 3.58
N ASP A 193 0.58 -1.75 4.63
CA ASP A 193 -0.45 -0.74 4.48
C ASP A 193 0.17 0.56 3.93
N PRO A 194 -0.56 1.44 3.24
CA PRO A 194 -0.07 2.76 2.85
C PRO A 194 0.18 3.60 4.10
N VAL A 195 1.29 4.30 4.15
CA VAL A 195 1.68 5.06 5.34
C VAL A 195 1.71 6.54 4.99
N TRP A 196 0.89 7.37 5.68
CA TRP A 196 0.89 8.81 5.45
C TRP A 196 2.19 9.49 5.91
N ASP A 197 2.81 8.97 6.98
CA ASP A 197 4.03 9.51 7.57
C ASP A 197 5.27 9.09 6.78
N LEU A 198 5.88 10.05 6.07
CA LEU A 198 7.11 9.83 5.31
C LEU A 198 8.31 9.42 6.20
N SER A 199 8.28 9.72 7.50
CA SER A 199 9.34 9.27 8.41
C SER A 199 9.30 7.75 8.60
N ARG A 200 8.10 7.16 8.70
CA ARG A 200 7.91 5.69 8.72
C ARG A 200 8.26 5.06 7.38
N VAL A 201 7.89 5.69 6.26
CA VAL A 201 8.29 5.22 4.92
C VAL A 201 9.83 5.19 4.80
N ARG A 202 10.52 6.17 5.37
CA ARG A 202 11.99 6.23 5.40
C ARG A 202 12.59 5.07 6.21
N VAL A 203 12.06 4.79 7.38
CA VAL A 203 12.48 3.63 8.20
C VAL A 203 12.28 2.33 7.43
N LEU A 204 11.12 2.15 6.80
CA LEU A 204 10.83 0.98 5.96
C LEU A 204 11.80 0.85 4.79
N ALA A 205 12.05 1.93 4.05
CA ALA A 205 12.95 1.92 2.89
C ALA A 205 14.38 1.55 3.28
N ARG A 206 14.91 2.13 4.37
CA ARG A 206 16.22 1.79 4.91
C ARG A 206 16.28 0.34 5.37
N ALA A 207 15.31 -0.10 6.17
CA ALA A 207 15.27 -1.48 6.68
C ALA A 207 15.20 -2.49 5.53
N ILE A 208 14.33 -2.29 4.56
CA ILE A 208 14.20 -3.18 3.40
C ILE A 208 15.50 -3.25 2.61
N ARG A 209 16.16 -2.10 2.38
CA ARG A 209 17.44 -2.06 1.67
C ARG A 209 18.53 -2.82 2.40
N GLU A 210 18.71 -2.58 3.69
CA GLU A 210 19.78 -3.21 4.50
C GLU A 210 19.54 -4.72 4.66
N ILE A 211 18.30 -5.15 4.87
CA ILE A 211 17.94 -6.58 4.92
C ILE A 211 18.20 -7.25 3.58
N ALA A 212 17.85 -6.59 2.47
CA ALA A 212 18.09 -7.12 1.13
C ALA A 212 19.57 -7.17 0.75
N ALA A 213 20.40 -6.28 1.33
CA ALA A 213 21.84 -6.22 1.10
C ALA A 213 22.62 -7.29 1.88
N LEU A 214 22.02 -7.94 2.89
CA LEU A 214 22.67 -9.02 3.63
C LEU A 214 23.19 -10.12 2.70
N GLU A 215 24.45 -10.46 2.84
CA GLU A 215 25.07 -11.55 2.08
C GLU A 215 24.80 -12.93 2.67
N THR A 216 24.26 -13.00 3.89
CA THR A 216 23.90 -14.23 4.59
C THR A 216 22.41 -14.45 4.56
N ASP A 217 21.99 -15.72 4.49
CA ASP A 217 20.58 -16.10 4.60
C ASP A 217 20.09 -15.96 6.05
N LEU A 218 18.91 -15.35 6.21
CA LEU A 218 18.17 -15.36 7.46
C LEU A 218 17.31 -16.63 7.56
N PRO A 219 17.06 -17.16 8.79
CA PRO A 219 16.36 -18.43 8.99
C PRO A 219 14.84 -18.25 8.80
N PHE A 220 14.38 -18.23 7.57
CA PHE A 220 12.96 -18.10 7.25
C PHE A 220 12.22 -19.44 7.31
N ASP A 221 11.15 -19.47 8.10
CA ASP A 221 10.15 -20.54 8.12
C ASP A 221 8.81 -20.00 7.63
N ARG A 222 8.32 -20.52 6.52
CA ARG A 222 7.09 -20.08 5.86
C ARG A 222 5.84 -20.35 6.72
N ASP A 223 5.79 -21.53 7.33
CA ASP A 223 4.57 -21.94 8.05
C ASP A 223 4.48 -21.21 9.38
N ALA A 224 5.60 -20.99 10.07
CA ALA A 224 5.69 -20.13 11.24
C ALA A 224 5.30 -18.68 10.92
N TYR A 225 5.75 -18.13 9.78
CA TYR A 225 5.32 -16.81 9.33
C TYR A 225 3.81 -16.75 9.12
N ASN A 226 3.25 -17.72 8.40
CA ASN A 226 1.83 -17.72 8.06
C ASN A 226 0.92 -17.84 9.29
N GLU A 227 1.37 -18.53 10.34
CA GLU A 227 0.70 -18.58 11.63
C GLU A 227 0.82 -17.24 12.36
N LEU A 228 2.02 -16.67 12.42
CA LEU A 228 2.31 -15.44 13.16
C LEU A 228 1.61 -14.21 12.55
N ARG A 229 1.52 -14.11 11.21
CA ARG A 229 1.01 -12.92 10.52
C ARG A 229 -0.40 -12.49 10.95
N GLY A 230 -1.30 -13.46 11.17
CA GLY A 230 -2.66 -13.17 11.62
C GLY A 230 -2.69 -12.57 13.02
N ARG A 231 -1.80 -13.02 13.90
CA ARG A 231 -1.64 -12.50 15.27
C ARG A 231 -1.03 -11.10 15.24
N VAL A 232 -0.02 -10.87 14.41
CA VAL A 232 0.59 -9.55 14.19
C VAL A 232 -0.44 -8.56 13.64
N ALA A 233 -1.24 -8.96 12.66
CA ALA A 233 -2.31 -8.13 12.12
C ALA A 233 -3.34 -7.71 13.19
N ARG A 234 -3.58 -8.59 14.16
CA ARG A 234 -4.57 -8.37 15.23
C ARG A 234 -4.00 -7.60 16.42
N TYR A 235 -2.79 -7.98 16.87
CA TYR A 235 -2.26 -7.54 18.16
C TYR A 235 -1.03 -6.64 18.04
N GLY A 236 -0.45 -6.48 16.84
CA GLY A 236 0.78 -5.73 16.64
C GLY A 236 1.99 -6.45 17.20
N TRP A 237 2.73 -5.77 18.06
CA TRP A 237 3.93 -6.32 18.68
C TRP A 237 3.63 -7.56 19.52
N LEU A 238 4.44 -8.60 19.31
CA LEU A 238 4.38 -9.85 20.04
C LEU A 238 5.78 -10.20 20.57
N PRO A 239 5.91 -10.83 21.79
CA PRO A 239 7.21 -11.23 22.33
C PRO A 239 8.01 -12.15 21.41
N GLU A 240 7.35 -12.95 20.59
CA GLU A 240 7.97 -13.85 19.62
C GLU A 240 8.74 -13.11 18.51
N LEU A 241 8.52 -11.80 18.35
CA LEU A 241 9.23 -10.96 17.40
C LEU A 241 10.54 -10.41 17.94
N GLU A 242 10.82 -10.54 19.23
CA GLU A 242 12.06 -10.04 19.83
C GLU A 242 13.32 -10.61 19.14
N PRO A 243 13.44 -11.94 18.91
CA PRO A 243 14.59 -12.49 18.20
C PRO A 243 14.72 -11.98 16.76
N VAL A 244 13.59 -11.69 16.10
CA VAL A 244 13.59 -11.13 14.75
C VAL A 244 14.11 -9.69 14.80
N LEU A 245 13.61 -8.88 15.74
CA LEU A 245 14.06 -7.51 15.94
C LEU A 245 15.57 -7.44 16.27
N GLU A 246 16.03 -8.26 17.21
CA GLU A 246 17.45 -8.33 17.58
C GLU A 246 18.34 -8.66 16.38
N ARG A 247 17.91 -9.59 15.54
CA ARG A 247 18.65 -9.97 14.33
C ARG A 247 18.65 -8.87 13.27
N VAL A 248 17.50 -8.27 13.02
CA VAL A 248 17.35 -7.18 12.04
C VAL A 248 18.07 -5.92 12.51
N SER A 249 18.07 -5.62 13.80
CA SER A 249 18.75 -4.45 14.39
C SER A 249 20.27 -4.49 14.27
N GLN A 250 20.86 -5.63 13.89
CA GLN A 250 22.28 -5.69 13.57
C GLN A 250 22.64 -4.98 12.26
N VAL A 251 21.67 -4.76 11.38
CA VAL A 251 21.87 -4.17 10.04
C VAL A 251 20.96 -2.99 9.75
N ALA A 252 19.81 -2.89 10.40
CA ALA A 252 18.82 -1.83 10.17
C ALA A 252 18.38 -1.22 11.49
N ASP A 253 18.32 0.10 11.56
CA ASP A 253 17.80 0.82 12.72
C ASP A 253 16.28 0.86 12.66
N ILE A 254 15.64 0.11 13.57
CA ILE A 254 14.17 0.06 13.72
C ILE A 254 13.82 0.63 15.10
N PRO A 255 13.26 1.84 15.17
CA PRO A 255 12.84 2.45 16.42
C PRO A 255 11.76 1.63 17.13
N ARG A 256 12.03 1.19 18.36
CA ARG A 256 11.09 0.35 19.13
C ARG A 256 9.75 1.03 19.42
N GLU A 257 9.75 2.35 19.56
CA GLU A 257 8.56 3.15 19.77
C GLU A 257 7.55 3.01 18.61
N LEU A 258 8.04 2.84 17.37
CA LEU A 258 7.19 2.63 16.20
C LEU A 258 6.54 1.25 16.15
N LEU A 259 7.11 0.28 16.87
CA LEU A 259 6.56 -1.07 17.00
C LEU A 259 5.56 -1.17 18.14
N GLY A 260 5.80 -0.42 19.23
CA GLY A 260 4.93 -0.42 20.41
C GLY A 260 3.63 0.38 20.23
N ARG A 261 3.67 1.42 19.36
CA ARG A 261 2.50 2.21 18.97
C ARG A 261 2.52 2.40 17.45
N THR A 262 1.55 1.83 16.78
CA THR A 262 1.44 1.86 15.33
C THR A 262 0.65 3.08 14.84
N ALA A 263 0.69 3.33 13.54
CA ALA A 263 -0.18 4.33 12.94
C ALA A 263 -1.67 3.94 13.04
N ALA A 264 -1.99 2.65 13.13
CA ALA A 264 -3.35 2.17 13.34
C ALA A 264 -3.94 2.63 14.68
N ASP A 265 -3.11 2.67 15.74
CA ASP A 265 -3.57 3.16 17.04
C ASP A 265 -3.92 4.66 16.98
N ASP A 266 -3.07 5.46 16.31
CA ASP A 266 -3.31 6.90 16.15
C ASP A 266 -4.58 7.17 15.32
N VAL A 267 -4.80 6.41 14.26
CA VAL A 267 -6.01 6.48 13.43
C VAL A 267 -7.26 6.14 14.24
N TRP A 268 -7.19 5.04 15.01
CA TRP A 268 -8.35 4.59 15.77
C TRP A 268 -8.72 5.55 16.89
N ASP A 269 -7.73 6.02 17.65
CA ASP A 269 -7.94 6.98 18.73
C ASP A 269 -8.57 8.28 18.21
N LEU A 270 -8.12 8.75 17.03
CA LEU A 270 -8.71 9.91 16.40
C LEU A 270 -10.14 9.63 15.92
N TYR A 271 -10.37 8.46 15.31
CA TYR A 271 -11.71 8.06 14.83
C TYR A 271 -12.73 7.97 15.96
N GLU A 272 -12.37 7.39 17.11
CA GLU A 272 -13.24 7.36 18.30
C GLU A 272 -13.50 8.75 18.87
N SER A 273 -12.53 9.65 18.78
CA SER A 273 -12.63 11.00 19.33
C SER A 273 -13.50 11.93 18.48
N VAL A 274 -13.35 11.92 17.15
CA VAL A 274 -13.93 12.95 16.26
C VAL A 274 -14.76 12.38 15.10
N GLY A 275 -14.81 11.07 14.94
CA GLY A 275 -15.58 10.38 13.89
C GLY A 275 -14.88 10.33 12.53
N LEU A 276 -15.57 9.75 11.54
CA LEU A 276 -15.02 9.36 10.25
C LEU A 276 -14.45 10.52 9.42
N VAL A 277 -15.27 11.55 9.20
CA VAL A 277 -14.89 12.66 8.28
C VAL A 277 -13.69 13.44 8.78
N PRO A 278 -13.63 13.87 10.07
CA PRO A 278 -12.43 14.52 10.60
C PRO A 278 -11.20 13.62 10.57
N THR A 279 -11.32 12.32 10.85
CA THR A 279 -10.21 11.38 10.77
C THR A 279 -9.64 11.30 9.34
N TYR A 280 -10.49 11.16 8.33
CA TYR A 280 -10.05 11.16 6.93
C TYR A 280 -9.45 12.50 6.50
N SER A 281 -9.97 13.60 7.05
CA SER A 281 -9.41 14.93 6.82
C SER A 281 -8.02 15.08 7.45
N ALA A 282 -7.76 14.48 8.60
CA ALA A 282 -6.44 14.46 9.24
C ALA A 282 -5.43 13.62 8.43
N LEU A 283 -5.86 12.46 7.94
CA LEU A 283 -5.06 11.62 7.06
C LEU A 283 -4.68 12.34 5.76
N ASP A 284 -5.65 13.01 5.12
CA ASP A 284 -5.42 13.81 3.93
C ASP A 284 -4.42 14.94 4.19
N ASN A 285 -4.58 15.66 5.33
CA ASN A 285 -3.67 16.73 5.70
C ASN A 285 -2.23 16.20 5.86
N ALA A 286 -2.04 15.14 6.61
CA ALA A 286 -0.74 14.53 6.85
C ALA A 286 -0.11 13.99 5.54
N TRP A 287 -0.89 13.31 4.71
CA TRP A 287 -0.41 12.76 3.45
C TRP A 287 0.05 13.85 2.47
N ARG A 288 -0.59 15.03 2.50
CA ARG A 288 -0.17 16.21 1.72
C ARG A 288 1.08 16.92 2.28
N GLY A 289 1.64 16.44 3.38
CA GLY A 289 2.81 17.00 4.05
C GLY A 289 2.49 17.97 5.18
N GLY A 290 1.23 18.03 5.63
CA GLY A 290 0.83 18.72 6.84
C GLY A 290 0.98 17.85 8.09
N VAL A 291 0.31 18.27 9.16
CA VAL A 291 0.27 17.51 10.42
C VAL A 291 -0.92 16.55 10.47
N PHE A 292 -0.81 15.48 11.26
CA PHE A 292 -1.93 14.56 11.49
C PHE A 292 -2.98 15.18 12.42
N GLN A 293 -3.74 16.13 11.87
CA GLN A 293 -4.82 16.85 12.53
C GLN A 293 -5.93 17.15 11.52
N PRO A 294 -7.21 17.12 11.94
CA PRO A 294 -8.33 17.47 11.07
C PRO A 294 -8.17 18.87 10.48
N ARG A 295 -8.46 19.01 9.19
CA ARG A 295 -8.60 20.29 8.51
C ARG A 295 -10.05 20.52 8.10
N GLU A 296 -10.42 21.75 7.87
CA GLU A 296 -11.72 22.05 7.27
C GLU A 296 -11.80 21.44 5.85
N VAL A 297 -12.86 20.72 5.61
CA VAL A 297 -13.16 20.10 4.32
C VAL A 297 -14.44 20.72 3.79
N GLY A 298 -14.32 21.40 2.66
CA GLY A 298 -15.49 21.95 1.98
C GLY A 298 -16.41 20.82 1.44
N PRO A 299 -17.65 21.16 1.06
CA PRO A 299 -18.58 20.16 0.53
C PRO A 299 -17.99 19.46 -0.69
N MET A 300 -17.86 18.15 -0.59
CA MET A 300 -17.40 17.28 -1.66
C MET A 300 -18.63 16.68 -2.36
N HIS A 301 -18.64 16.75 -3.68
CA HIS A 301 -19.71 16.16 -4.48
C HIS A 301 -19.11 15.24 -5.53
N ALA A 302 -19.19 13.92 -5.27
CA ALA A 302 -18.90 12.93 -6.30
C ALA A 302 -19.93 13.05 -7.43
N SER A 303 -19.43 13.18 -8.65
CA SER A 303 -20.27 13.25 -9.82
C SER A 303 -20.28 11.91 -10.54
N VAL A 304 -21.44 11.29 -10.63
CA VAL A 304 -21.62 10.03 -11.41
C VAL A 304 -21.18 10.23 -12.86
N LEU A 305 -21.48 11.38 -13.46
CA LEU A 305 -21.07 11.67 -14.84
C LEU A 305 -19.54 11.75 -14.97
N ARG A 306 -18.85 12.36 -14.02
CA ARG A 306 -17.38 12.40 -14.00
C ARG A 306 -16.78 11.01 -13.77
N ALA A 307 -17.38 10.19 -12.91
CA ALA A 307 -16.97 8.81 -12.69
C ALA A 307 -17.10 7.97 -13.97
N ILE A 308 -18.22 8.08 -14.69
CA ILE A 308 -18.43 7.43 -15.98
C ILE A 308 -17.42 7.92 -17.02
N ALA A 309 -17.19 9.23 -17.11
CA ALA A 309 -16.20 9.79 -18.02
C ALA A 309 -14.77 9.34 -17.68
N GLY A 310 -14.45 9.22 -16.38
CA GLY A 310 -13.18 8.69 -15.90
C GLY A 310 -12.96 7.22 -16.29
N LEU A 311 -13.96 6.40 -16.06
CA LEU A 311 -13.94 4.99 -16.49
C LEU A 311 -13.75 4.88 -17.99
N ALA A 312 -14.56 5.60 -18.77
CA ALA A 312 -14.48 5.56 -20.22
C ALA A 312 -13.10 6.05 -20.73
N GLY A 313 -12.66 7.22 -20.27
CA GLY A 313 -11.39 7.81 -20.69
C GLY A 313 -10.16 6.97 -20.32
N TYR A 314 -10.21 6.26 -19.18
CA TYR A 314 -9.10 5.42 -18.73
C TYR A 314 -9.09 4.02 -19.36
N TYR A 315 -10.27 3.39 -19.50
CA TYR A 315 -10.35 1.99 -19.94
C TYR A 315 -10.55 1.81 -21.44
N VAL A 316 -11.34 2.69 -22.10
CA VAL A 316 -11.61 2.53 -23.53
C VAL A 316 -10.32 2.52 -24.36
N PRO A 317 -9.32 3.38 -24.12
CA PRO A 317 -8.06 3.33 -24.89
C PRO A 317 -7.24 2.06 -24.65
N LYS A 318 -7.47 1.36 -23.51
CA LYS A 318 -6.76 0.13 -23.16
C LYS A 318 -7.45 -1.14 -23.65
N PHE A 319 -8.72 -1.05 -24.06
CA PHE A 319 -9.52 -2.19 -24.49
C PHE A 319 -8.87 -2.99 -25.62
N PRO A 320 -8.34 -2.37 -26.69
CA PRO A 320 -7.67 -3.13 -27.76
C PRO A 320 -6.46 -3.91 -27.25
N TYR A 321 -5.66 -3.34 -26.34
CA TYR A 321 -4.50 -4.00 -25.76
C TYR A 321 -4.88 -5.16 -24.85
N VAL A 322 -5.88 -4.97 -23.99
CA VAL A 322 -6.39 -6.01 -23.08
C VAL A 322 -7.00 -7.16 -23.86
N THR A 323 -7.77 -6.87 -24.91
CA THR A 323 -8.37 -7.88 -25.79
C THR A 323 -7.30 -8.66 -26.54
N TRP A 324 -6.31 -7.97 -27.11
CA TRP A 324 -5.19 -8.60 -27.80
C TRP A 324 -4.38 -9.52 -26.85
N LYS A 325 -4.11 -9.06 -25.64
CA LYS A 325 -3.41 -9.86 -24.63
C LYS A 325 -4.21 -11.09 -24.24
N TYR A 326 -5.52 -10.95 -24.01
CA TYR A 326 -6.43 -12.07 -23.70
C TYR A 326 -6.48 -13.13 -24.82
N LEU A 327 -6.48 -12.68 -26.08
CA LEU A 327 -6.48 -13.58 -27.23
C LEU A 327 -5.14 -14.30 -27.44
N LYS A 328 -4.02 -13.74 -26.95
CA LYS A 328 -2.71 -14.37 -27.02
C LYS A 328 -2.43 -15.36 -25.88
N GLU A 329 -3.11 -15.21 -24.74
CA GLU A 329 -2.94 -16.06 -23.56
C GLU A 329 -3.91 -17.27 -23.57
N LYS A 330 -4.82 -17.36 -24.58
CA LYS A 330 -5.59 -18.57 -24.93
C LYS A 330 -4.90 -19.34 -26.04
#